data_7659cdd2cd2086f0894704c2991b8d88
#
_entry.id   7659cdd2cd2086f0894704c2991b8d88
#
_cell.length_a   1.000
_cell.length_b   1.000
_cell.length_c   1.000
_cell.angle_alpha   90.00
_cell.angle_beta   90.00
_cell.angle_gamma   90.00
#
_symmetry.space_group_name_H-M   'P 1'
#
loop_
_entity.id
_entity.type
_entity.pdbx_description
1 polymer ?
#
loop_
_entity_poly.entity_id
_entity_poly.type
_entity_poly.pdbx_seq_one_letter_code
_entity_poly.pdbx_strand_id
1 'polypeptide(L)'
;QLMIQQLKALGVNCYFWLIWHAKTDWEDLQTFLPAAQQAGIDVWVYLCPPSEPPPSEPFGLDFVRWGEEIARLSIKHDNLRAWVIDDFYANHATLTPEYVGQMQRAAKSVNPKLHFLPLMYYHEIHYGFVEAYREVIDGVVVAYPTSREELVRAGRVLRDEIPAPARCVMSYP
;
A
#
# COMPACT_ATOMS: atom_id res chain seq x y z
N GLN A 1 10.96 6.44 -19.60
CA GLN A 1 11.55 7.79 -19.44
C GLN A 1 10.49 8.90 -19.50
N LEU A 2 9.57 8.88 -20.47
CA LEU A 2 8.52 9.92 -20.59
C LEU A 2 7.64 10.02 -19.32
N MET A 3 7.19 8.90 -18.77
CA MET A 3 6.39 8.85 -17.55
C MET A 3 7.11 9.54 -16.36
N ILE A 4 8.38 9.26 -16.14
CA ILE A 4 9.18 9.90 -15.08
C ILE A 4 9.25 11.42 -15.27
N GLN A 5 9.44 11.89 -16.50
CA GLN A 5 9.46 13.33 -16.79
C GLN A 5 8.12 13.99 -16.47
N GLN A 6 7.01 13.33 -16.81
CA GLN A 6 5.67 13.84 -16.50
C GLN A 6 5.41 13.88 -14.99
N LEU A 7 5.76 12.81 -14.26
CA LEU A 7 5.63 12.76 -12.80
C LEU A 7 6.43 13.89 -12.12
N LYS A 8 7.67 14.11 -12.57
CA LYS A 8 8.49 15.24 -12.06
C LYS A 8 7.87 16.59 -12.36
N ALA A 9 7.37 16.79 -13.58
CA ALA A 9 6.73 18.04 -13.97
C ALA A 9 5.47 18.34 -13.10
N LEU A 10 4.79 17.31 -12.60
CA LEU A 10 3.68 17.41 -11.66
C LEU A 10 4.11 17.55 -10.20
N GLY A 11 5.40 17.51 -9.89
CA GLY A 11 5.91 17.58 -8.52
C GLY A 11 5.68 16.30 -7.70
N VAL A 12 5.46 15.16 -8.36
CA VAL A 12 5.22 13.88 -7.69
C VAL A 12 6.49 13.41 -7.00
N ASN A 13 6.38 13.08 -5.72
CA ASN A 13 7.45 12.49 -4.90
C ASN A 13 7.13 11.06 -4.41
N CYS A 14 5.89 10.59 -4.60
CA CYS A 14 5.47 9.22 -4.32
C CYS A 14 4.51 8.77 -5.42
N TYR A 15 4.69 7.53 -5.89
CA TYR A 15 3.87 6.96 -6.94
C TYR A 15 3.35 5.57 -6.55
N PHE A 16 2.03 5.38 -6.67
CA PHE A 16 1.38 4.08 -6.49
C PHE A 16 1.45 3.29 -7.79
N TRP A 17 2.17 2.18 -7.79
CA TRP A 17 2.27 1.29 -8.93
C TRP A 17 1.21 0.19 -8.83
N LEU A 18 0.14 0.34 -9.60
CA LEU A 18 -0.94 -0.64 -9.65
C LEU A 18 -0.50 -1.87 -10.45
N ILE A 19 -0.67 -3.05 -9.87
CA ILE A 19 -0.49 -4.34 -10.52
C ILE A 19 -1.88 -4.96 -10.70
N TRP A 20 -2.39 -4.94 -11.94
CA TRP A 20 -3.75 -5.41 -12.20
C TRP A 20 -3.90 -6.12 -13.54
N HIS A 21 -4.16 -5.38 -14.63
CA HIS A 21 -4.58 -5.95 -15.90
C HIS A 21 -3.46 -6.45 -16.80
N ALA A 22 -2.31 -5.80 -16.76
CA ALA A 22 -1.20 -6.17 -17.59
C ALA A 22 -0.38 -7.27 -16.91
N LYS A 23 -0.18 -8.38 -17.62
CA LYS A 23 0.64 -9.50 -17.10
C LYS A 23 2.09 -9.11 -16.83
N THR A 24 2.54 -7.99 -17.40
CA THR A 24 3.90 -7.46 -17.26
C THR A 24 4.03 -6.41 -16.15
N ASP A 25 2.94 -6.08 -15.43
CA ASP A 25 2.97 -5.00 -14.41
C ASP A 25 4.06 -5.23 -13.36
N TRP A 26 4.31 -6.49 -12.97
CA TRP A 26 5.36 -6.83 -12.01
C TRP A 26 6.78 -6.66 -12.58
N GLU A 27 7.01 -7.05 -13.82
CA GLU A 27 8.29 -6.87 -14.53
C GLU A 27 8.54 -5.39 -14.88
N ASP A 28 7.48 -4.70 -15.28
CA ASP A 28 7.52 -3.27 -15.59
C ASP A 28 7.83 -2.43 -14.36
N LEU A 29 7.31 -2.80 -13.18
CA LEU A 29 7.71 -2.21 -11.90
C LEU A 29 9.22 -2.30 -11.67
N GLN A 30 9.79 -3.49 -11.88
CA GLN A 30 11.23 -3.69 -11.67
C GLN A 30 12.08 -2.84 -12.62
N THR A 31 11.58 -2.59 -13.83
CA THR A 31 12.21 -1.69 -14.80
C THR A 31 12.03 -0.21 -14.43
N PHE A 32 10.88 0.13 -13.82
CA PHE A 32 10.54 1.50 -13.41
C PHE A 32 11.33 1.98 -12.19
N LEU A 33 11.53 1.11 -11.19
CA LEU A 33 12.12 1.45 -9.89
C LEU A 33 13.45 2.19 -9.95
N PRO A 34 14.46 1.76 -10.77
CA PRO A 34 15.72 2.48 -10.86
C PRO A 34 15.58 3.91 -11.40
N ALA A 35 14.69 4.12 -12.37
CA ALA A 35 14.46 5.45 -12.95
C ALA A 35 13.69 6.36 -11.98
N ALA A 36 12.73 5.81 -11.23
CA ALA A 36 12.02 6.51 -10.18
C ALA A 36 12.96 6.90 -9.04
N GLN A 37 13.87 6.03 -8.64
CA GLN A 37 14.89 6.29 -7.62
C GLN A 37 15.80 7.45 -8.01
N GLN A 38 16.31 7.46 -9.23
CA GLN A 38 17.13 8.55 -9.78
C GLN A 38 16.35 9.88 -9.80
N ALA A 39 15.05 9.81 -9.96
CA ALA A 39 14.17 10.98 -9.98
C ALA A 39 13.74 11.46 -8.59
N GLY A 40 14.09 10.74 -7.52
CA GLY A 40 13.68 11.04 -6.13
C GLY A 40 12.20 10.71 -5.88
N ILE A 41 11.64 9.72 -6.59
CA ILE A 41 10.25 9.29 -6.45
C ILE A 41 10.22 7.98 -5.67
N ASP A 42 9.56 8.00 -4.52
CA ASP A 42 9.21 6.78 -3.78
C ASP A 42 8.09 6.01 -4.51
N VAL A 43 8.12 4.69 -4.41
CA VAL A 43 7.14 3.83 -5.07
C VAL A 43 6.46 2.93 -4.03
N TRP A 44 5.15 2.82 -4.15
CA TRP A 44 4.35 1.89 -3.35
C TRP A 44 3.65 0.91 -4.30
N VAL A 45 3.79 -0.38 -4.05
CA VAL A 45 3.07 -1.40 -4.82
C VAL A 45 1.62 -1.41 -4.41
N TYR A 46 0.72 -1.43 -5.37
CA TYR A 46 -0.72 -1.41 -5.18
C TYR A 46 -1.33 -2.67 -5.79
N LEU A 47 -1.95 -3.51 -4.97
CA LEU A 47 -2.50 -4.81 -5.35
C LEU A 47 -4.03 -4.79 -5.34
N CYS A 48 -4.63 -5.53 -6.26
CA CYS A 48 -6.06 -5.74 -6.30
C CYS A 48 -6.54 -6.60 -5.13
N PRO A 49 -7.72 -6.28 -4.56
CA PRO A 49 -8.33 -7.07 -3.51
C PRO A 49 -8.96 -8.36 -4.06
N PRO A 50 -9.30 -9.33 -3.17
CA PRO A 50 -10.00 -10.55 -3.57
C PRO A 50 -11.35 -10.33 -4.28
N SER A 51 -12.00 -9.20 -4.03
CA SER A 51 -13.30 -8.85 -4.63
C SER A 51 -13.23 -8.33 -6.07
N GLU A 52 -12.03 -8.00 -6.58
CA GLU A 52 -11.83 -7.39 -7.91
C GLU A 52 -11.03 -8.29 -8.85
N PRO A 53 -11.69 -9.18 -9.62
CA PRO A 53 -11.01 -10.00 -10.62
C PRO A 53 -10.61 -9.16 -11.86
N PRO A 54 -9.53 -9.51 -12.57
CA PRO A 54 -8.59 -10.58 -12.25
C PRO A 54 -7.66 -10.19 -11.10
N PRO A 55 -7.15 -11.18 -10.33
CA PRO A 55 -6.17 -10.90 -9.29
C PRO A 55 -4.84 -10.43 -9.88
N SER A 56 -4.06 -9.73 -9.08
CA SER A 56 -2.72 -9.27 -9.47
C SER A 56 -1.80 -10.43 -9.85
N GLU A 57 -1.09 -10.34 -10.97
CA GLU A 57 -0.15 -11.36 -11.43
C GLU A 57 1.30 -10.98 -10.99
N PRO A 58 2.22 -11.93 -10.70
CA PRO A 58 2.09 -13.37 -10.95
C PRO A 58 1.62 -14.19 -9.74
N PHE A 59 1.39 -13.59 -8.55
CA PHE A 59 1.15 -14.39 -7.34
C PHE A 59 -0.34 -14.46 -6.95
N GLY A 60 -1.23 -13.84 -7.72
CA GLY A 60 -2.67 -13.93 -7.51
C GLY A 60 -3.09 -13.41 -6.14
N LEU A 61 -3.87 -14.19 -5.42
CA LEU A 61 -4.36 -13.89 -4.06
C LEU A 61 -3.43 -14.41 -2.94
N ASP A 62 -2.22 -14.87 -3.27
CA ASP A 62 -1.22 -15.25 -2.28
C ASP A 62 -0.49 -13.99 -1.76
N PHE A 63 -1.16 -13.27 -0.85
CA PHE A 63 -0.61 -12.03 -0.29
C PHE A 63 0.58 -12.25 0.66
N VAL A 64 0.76 -13.46 1.18
CA VAL A 64 1.97 -13.83 1.93
C VAL A 64 3.17 -13.81 1.00
N ARG A 65 3.04 -14.45 -0.16
CA ARG A 65 4.08 -14.45 -1.19
C ARG A 65 4.31 -13.06 -1.78
N TRP A 66 3.26 -12.27 -2.01
CA TRP A 66 3.40 -10.88 -2.42
C TRP A 66 4.26 -10.09 -1.43
N GLY A 67 3.99 -10.20 -0.13
CA GLY A 67 4.76 -9.53 0.91
C GLY A 67 6.26 -9.91 0.86
N GLU A 68 6.58 -11.20 0.71
CA GLU A 68 7.97 -11.67 0.59
C GLU A 68 8.67 -11.12 -0.67
N GLU A 69 8.03 -11.21 -1.83
CA GLU A 69 8.67 -10.82 -3.10
C GLU A 69 8.82 -9.30 -3.22
N ILE A 70 7.83 -8.53 -2.76
CA ILE A 70 7.96 -7.07 -2.66
C ILE A 70 9.08 -6.69 -1.68
N ALA A 71 9.19 -7.40 -0.54
CA ALA A 71 10.26 -7.16 0.41
C ALA A 71 11.64 -7.49 -0.16
N ARG A 72 11.80 -8.58 -0.93
CA ARG A 72 13.04 -8.90 -1.66
C ARG A 72 13.41 -7.82 -2.66
N LEU A 73 12.41 -7.30 -3.38
CA LEU A 73 12.62 -6.22 -4.36
C LEU A 73 13.02 -4.92 -3.67
N SER A 74 12.41 -4.59 -2.53
CA SER A 74 12.70 -3.38 -1.75
C SER A 74 14.10 -3.35 -1.12
N ILE A 75 14.76 -4.50 -0.95
CA ILE A 75 16.18 -4.54 -0.57
C ILE A 75 17.07 -4.00 -1.69
N LYS A 76 16.69 -4.22 -2.94
CA LYS A 76 17.45 -3.79 -4.12
C LYS A 76 17.16 -2.33 -4.50
N HIS A 77 16.02 -1.81 -4.09
CA HIS A 77 15.50 -0.49 -4.47
C HIS A 77 14.95 0.24 -3.25
N ASP A 78 15.78 1.08 -2.63
CA ASP A 78 15.44 1.81 -1.41
C ASP A 78 14.24 2.75 -1.54
N ASN A 79 13.86 3.11 -2.76
CA ASN A 79 12.67 3.90 -3.04
C ASN A 79 11.37 3.08 -3.07
N LEU A 80 11.42 1.75 -2.99
CA LEU A 80 10.25 0.92 -2.78
C LEU A 80 9.95 0.83 -1.28
N ARG A 81 9.02 1.69 -0.82
CA ARG A 81 8.80 1.95 0.62
C ARG A 81 7.66 1.16 1.23
N ALA A 82 6.62 0.89 0.44
CA ALA A 82 5.39 0.30 0.97
C ALA A 82 4.65 -0.53 -0.07
N TRP A 83 3.66 -1.26 0.39
CA TRP A 83 2.67 -1.92 -0.44
C TRP A 83 1.27 -1.80 0.17
N VAL A 84 0.28 -1.85 -0.68
CA VAL A 84 -1.12 -1.54 -0.41
C VAL A 84 -1.98 -2.64 -1.01
N ILE A 85 -3.05 -3.02 -0.33
CA ILE A 85 -4.15 -3.80 -0.88
C ILE A 85 -5.38 -2.90 -0.89
N ASP A 86 -6.04 -2.82 -2.06
CA ASP A 86 -7.25 -2.02 -2.27
C ASP A 86 -8.46 -2.60 -1.55
N ASP A 87 -9.49 -1.78 -1.33
CA ASP A 87 -10.78 -2.15 -0.74
C ASP A 87 -10.64 -3.12 0.46
N PHE A 88 -9.66 -2.83 1.31
CA PHE A 88 -9.19 -3.77 2.32
C PHE A 88 -10.30 -4.22 3.26
N TYR A 89 -11.08 -3.27 3.80
CA TYR A 89 -12.10 -3.59 4.80
C TYR A 89 -13.27 -4.37 4.21
N ALA A 90 -13.65 -4.09 2.96
CA ALA A 90 -14.66 -4.87 2.25
C ALA A 90 -14.26 -6.35 2.11
N ASN A 91 -12.96 -6.64 2.16
CA ASN A 91 -12.37 -7.98 2.05
C ASN A 91 -11.91 -8.56 3.40
N HIS A 92 -12.31 -7.98 4.54
CA HIS A 92 -11.85 -8.37 5.89
C HIS A 92 -12.15 -9.84 6.24
N ALA A 93 -13.15 -10.47 5.61
CA ALA A 93 -13.44 -11.88 5.80
C ALA A 93 -12.32 -12.80 5.27
N THR A 94 -11.59 -12.36 4.25
CA THR A 94 -10.41 -13.04 3.68
C THR A 94 -9.12 -12.49 4.29
N LEU A 95 -9.03 -11.18 4.42
CA LEU A 95 -7.88 -10.46 4.96
C LEU A 95 -8.00 -10.32 6.49
N THR A 96 -8.19 -11.46 7.18
CA THR A 96 -8.32 -11.48 8.64
C THR A 96 -7.05 -10.98 9.34
N PRO A 97 -7.11 -10.47 10.59
CA PRO A 97 -5.92 -10.04 11.34
C PRO A 97 -4.84 -11.12 11.43
N GLU A 98 -5.26 -12.39 11.54
CA GLU A 98 -4.33 -13.53 11.57
C GLU A 98 -3.59 -13.68 10.22
N TYR A 99 -4.31 -13.64 9.10
CA TYR A 99 -3.71 -13.74 7.76
C TYR A 99 -2.81 -12.56 7.45
N VAL A 100 -3.25 -11.34 7.78
CA VAL A 100 -2.42 -10.13 7.65
C VAL A 100 -1.17 -10.21 8.52
N GLY A 101 -1.28 -10.78 9.71
CA GLY A 101 -0.12 -11.07 10.55
C GLY A 101 0.87 -12.06 9.90
N GLN A 102 0.37 -13.04 9.13
CA GLN A 102 1.26 -13.94 8.35
C GLN A 102 1.96 -13.17 7.23
N MET A 103 1.22 -12.37 6.46
CA MET A 103 1.77 -11.51 5.41
C MET A 103 2.88 -10.60 5.95
N GLN A 104 2.60 -9.91 7.05
CA GLN A 104 3.57 -9.00 7.68
C GLN A 104 4.81 -9.72 8.19
N ARG A 105 4.65 -10.85 8.87
CA ARG A 105 5.81 -11.63 9.33
C ARG A 105 6.68 -12.09 8.16
N ALA A 106 6.08 -12.55 7.07
CA ALA A 106 6.79 -12.95 5.87
C ALA A 106 7.58 -11.77 5.27
N ALA A 107 6.93 -10.64 5.04
CA ALA A 107 7.57 -9.44 4.51
C ALA A 107 8.69 -8.90 5.45
N LYS A 108 8.39 -8.73 6.73
CA LYS A 108 9.33 -8.18 7.72
C LYS A 108 10.53 -9.09 8.00
N SER A 109 10.39 -10.41 7.83
CA SER A 109 11.53 -11.34 7.91
C SER A 109 12.57 -11.10 6.82
N VAL A 110 12.15 -10.56 5.67
CA VAL A 110 13.01 -10.21 4.53
C VAL A 110 13.48 -8.77 4.63
N ASN A 111 12.56 -7.80 4.77
CA ASN A 111 12.89 -6.39 4.94
C ASN A 111 12.02 -5.72 6.02
N PRO A 112 12.53 -5.51 7.23
CA PRO A 112 11.76 -4.90 8.31
C PRO A 112 11.38 -3.44 8.06
N LYS A 113 11.95 -2.79 7.04
CA LYS A 113 11.67 -1.39 6.68
C LYS A 113 10.52 -1.24 5.69
N LEU A 114 10.09 -2.33 5.02
CA LEU A 114 8.95 -2.28 4.11
C LEU A 114 7.64 -2.12 4.91
N HIS A 115 6.80 -1.18 4.51
CA HIS A 115 5.52 -0.92 5.17
C HIS A 115 4.36 -1.58 4.44
N PHE A 116 3.42 -2.13 5.20
CA PHE A 116 2.12 -2.55 4.71
C PHE A 116 1.04 -1.57 5.16
N LEU A 117 0.29 -1.03 4.18
CA LEU A 117 -0.70 0.03 4.38
C LEU A 117 -1.99 -0.36 3.67
N PRO A 118 -2.99 -0.96 4.35
CA PRO A 118 -4.28 -1.23 3.72
C PRO A 118 -4.94 0.07 3.26
N LEU A 119 -5.58 0.04 2.06
CA LEU A 119 -6.41 1.14 1.61
C LEU A 119 -7.83 0.95 2.13
N MET A 120 -8.35 2.00 2.72
CA MET A 120 -9.65 2.01 3.37
C MET A 120 -10.40 3.30 3.07
N TYR A 121 -11.71 3.22 3.00
CA TYR A 121 -12.56 4.40 3.00
C TYR A 121 -12.69 4.97 4.40
N TYR A 122 -12.85 6.29 4.47
CA TYR A 122 -12.90 6.99 5.75
C TYR A 122 -13.91 6.39 6.75
N HIS A 123 -15.10 6.02 6.28
CA HIS A 123 -16.17 5.48 7.13
C HIS A 123 -15.90 4.08 7.67
N GLU A 124 -14.92 3.37 7.12
CA GLU A 124 -14.49 2.02 7.54
C GLU A 124 -13.48 2.07 8.70
N ILE A 125 -12.88 3.25 8.93
CA ILE A 125 -11.91 3.44 10.01
C ILE A 125 -12.66 3.68 11.32
N HIS A 126 -12.89 2.60 12.04
CA HIS A 126 -13.57 2.63 13.33
C HIS A 126 -12.79 1.85 14.39
N TYR A 127 -13.14 2.03 15.65
CA TYR A 127 -12.41 1.44 16.78
C TYR A 127 -12.22 -0.08 16.67
N GLY A 128 -13.23 -0.83 16.24
CA GLY A 128 -13.12 -2.29 16.09
C GLY A 128 -12.09 -2.70 15.02
N PHE A 129 -11.96 -1.94 13.92
CA PHE A 129 -10.91 -2.16 12.94
C PHE A 129 -9.52 -1.89 13.55
N VAL A 130 -9.34 -0.74 14.17
CA VAL A 130 -8.07 -0.35 14.77
C VAL A 130 -7.63 -1.38 15.80
N GLU A 131 -8.53 -1.79 16.70
CA GLU A 131 -8.24 -2.78 17.73
C GLU A 131 -7.82 -4.14 17.14
N ALA A 132 -8.46 -4.57 16.05
CA ALA A 132 -8.18 -5.85 15.41
C ALA A 132 -6.87 -5.87 14.62
N TYR A 133 -6.51 -4.76 13.96
CA TYR A 133 -5.41 -4.75 12.99
C TYR A 133 -4.18 -3.95 13.40
N ARG A 134 -4.24 -3.10 14.43
CA ARG A 134 -3.15 -2.21 14.83
C ARG A 134 -1.78 -2.87 15.02
N GLU A 135 -1.74 -4.13 15.42
CA GLU A 135 -0.49 -4.86 15.66
C GLU A 135 0.06 -5.54 14.38
N VAL A 136 -0.73 -5.55 13.30
CA VAL A 136 -0.38 -6.27 12.07
C VAL A 136 -0.33 -5.38 10.82
N ILE A 137 -0.48 -4.06 10.96
CA ILE A 137 -0.33 -3.07 9.89
C ILE A 137 0.64 -1.97 10.32
N ASP A 138 1.26 -1.29 9.36
CA ASP A 138 2.18 -0.17 9.63
C ASP A 138 1.48 1.20 9.57
N GLY A 139 0.26 1.24 9.10
CA GLY A 139 -0.57 2.43 8.93
C GLY A 139 -1.71 2.15 7.97
N VAL A 140 -2.36 3.18 7.44
CA VAL A 140 -3.45 3.05 6.47
C VAL A 140 -3.34 4.11 5.37
N VAL A 141 -3.84 3.78 4.18
CA VAL A 141 -4.15 4.74 3.12
C VAL A 141 -5.64 5.04 3.22
N VAL A 142 -6.00 6.30 3.45
CA VAL A 142 -7.40 6.73 3.52
C VAL A 142 -7.83 7.28 2.17
N ALA A 143 -8.77 6.59 1.53
CA ALA A 143 -9.33 7.02 0.26
C ALA A 143 -10.57 7.90 0.48
N TYR A 144 -10.74 8.87 -0.41
CA TYR A 144 -11.95 9.65 -0.58
C TYR A 144 -12.53 10.33 0.67
N PRO A 145 -11.75 11.09 1.46
CA PRO A 145 -12.38 12.04 2.36
C PRO A 145 -13.14 13.08 1.54
N THR A 146 -14.45 13.19 1.75
CA THR A 146 -15.33 14.05 0.92
C THR A 146 -15.31 15.51 1.39
N SER A 147 -14.73 15.77 2.56
CA SER A 147 -14.65 17.12 3.14
C SER A 147 -13.35 17.34 3.89
N ARG A 148 -12.98 18.62 4.08
CA ARG A 148 -11.86 19.01 4.93
C ARG A 148 -12.03 18.53 6.37
N GLU A 149 -13.25 18.48 6.87
CA GLU A 149 -13.57 18.03 8.22
C GLU A 149 -13.31 16.54 8.39
N GLU A 150 -13.70 15.73 7.42
CA GLU A 150 -13.38 14.29 7.37
C GLU A 150 -11.87 14.07 7.31
N LEU A 151 -11.14 14.84 6.49
CA LEU A 151 -9.69 14.77 6.41
C LEU A 151 -9.03 15.08 7.77
N VAL A 152 -9.48 16.14 8.44
CA VAL A 152 -8.96 16.52 9.77
C VAL A 152 -9.29 15.47 10.81
N ARG A 153 -10.51 14.89 10.76
CA ARG A 153 -10.96 13.85 11.67
C ARG A 153 -10.21 12.54 11.44
N ALA A 154 -10.04 12.11 10.18
CA ALA A 154 -9.21 10.96 9.82
C ALA A 154 -7.78 11.15 10.34
N GLY A 155 -7.19 12.31 10.14
CA GLY A 155 -5.86 12.63 10.61
C GLY A 155 -5.72 12.60 12.15
N ARG A 156 -6.78 12.90 12.91
CA ARG A 156 -6.79 12.75 14.39
C ARG A 156 -6.85 11.28 14.78
N VAL A 157 -7.82 10.52 14.25
CA VAL A 157 -7.96 9.09 14.53
C VAL A 157 -6.68 8.34 14.21
N LEU A 158 -6.10 8.60 13.04
CA LEU A 158 -4.85 7.96 12.62
C LEU A 158 -3.66 8.31 13.51
N ARG A 159 -3.62 9.55 14.02
CA ARG A 159 -2.54 10.00 14.90
C ARG A 159 -2.62 9.39 16.27
N ASP A 160 -3.82 9.32 16.81
CA ASP A 160 -4.05 9.00 18.22
C ASP A 160 -4.21 7.49 18.45
N GLU A 161 -4.63 6.73 17.41
CA GLU A 161 -5.01 5.33 17.53
C GLU A 161 -4.13 4.37 16.71
N ILE A 162 -3.41 4.84 15.68
CA ILE A 162 -2.54 3.99 14.85
C ILE A 162 -1.07 4.35 15.09
N PRO A 163 -0.22 3.39 15.48
CA PRO A 163 1.19 3.64 15.68
C PRO A 163 1.85 4.16 14.40
N ALA A 164 2.69 5.21 14.52
CA ALA A 164 3.48 5.74 13.42
C ALA A 164 4.56 4.72 12.98
N PRO A 165 5.05 4.68 11.70
CA PRO A 165 5.41 5.88 10.97
C PRO A 165 4.69 6.15 9.66
N ALA A 166 3.84 5.27 9.16
CA ALA A 166 3.29 5.41 7.84
C ALA A 166 1.80 5.80 7.87
N ARG A 167 1.54 7.09 7.74
CA ARG A 167 0.18 7.65 7.66
C ARG A 167 0.03 8.34 6.32
N CYS A 168 -0.78 7.78 5.44
CA CYS A 168 -1.08 8.41 4.16
C CYS A 168 -2.56 8.69 4.07
N VAL A 169 -2.90 9.93 3.73
CA VAL A 169 -4.26 10.34 3.43
C VAL A 169 -4.29 10.72 1.96
N MET A 170 -5.04 9.98 1.16
CA MET A 170 -5.34 10.39 -0.20
C MET A 170 -6.68 11.12 -0.21
N SER A 171 -6.71 12.34 -0.76
CA SER A 171 -7.95 13.01 -1.15
C SER A 171 -8.03 12.99 -2.67
N TYR A 172 -9.22 12.68 -3.18
CA TYR A 172 -9.55 12.96 -4.57
C TYR A 172 -10.21 14.33 -4.65
N PRO A 173 -9.86 15.14 -5.66
CA PRO A 173 -10.52 16.41 -5.91
C PRO A 173 -11.98 16.21 -6.34
#